data_90ec8d017af1630713cea8142af5d888
#
_entry.id   90ec8d017af1630713cea8142af5d888
#
_cell.length_a   1.000
_cell.length_b   1.000
_cell.length_c   1.000
_cell.angle_alpha   90.00
_cell.angle_beta   90.00
_cell.angle_gamma   90.00
#
_symmetry.space_group_name_H-M   'P 1'
#
loop_
_entity.id
_entity.type
_entity.pdbx_description
1 polymer ?
#
loop_
_entity_poly.entity_id
_entity_poly.type
_entity_poly.pdbx_seq_one_letter_code
_entity_poly.pdbx_strand_id
1 'polypeptide(L)'
;KNILRNAESAKKSGVKIVMDETGEYIDDFLTVYYSTMKRNGAEDYYYFDKSFFEQIHETMKGQFVYLHAIMEGKVISTALVLMGKERSFGFLAGTLEEYYCYHPEALVELTTIQWLKEKGLKKYILGGGHKGEDGIYLHKKGYARSGDHPFYVGKKIHDPIIYEKLVQMRKTFGDFDKETSFFPKYRT
;
A
#
# COMPACT_ATOMS: atom_id res chain seq x y z
N LYS A 1 8.67 -7.07 -18.04
CA LYS A 1 9.02 -6.85 -19.45
C LYS A 1 7.99 -6.05 -20.21
N ASN A 2 6.78 -5.86 -19.69
CA ASN A 2 5.66 -5.33 -20.44
C ASN A 2 4.96 -4.12 -19.78
N ILE A 3 5.52 -3.56 -18.70
CA ILE A 3 4.86 -2.50 -17.93
C ILE A 3 4.48 -1.31 -18.80
N LEU A 4 5.43 -0.78 -19.59
CA LEU A 4 5.15 0.33 -20.52
C LEU A 4 4.07 -0.04 -21.54
N ARG A 5 4.15 -1.23 -22.12
CA ARG A 5 3.17 -1.73 -23.08
C ARG A 5 1.78 -1.88 -22.41
N ASN A 6 1.73 -2.39 -21.18
CA ASN A 6 0.48 -2.55 -20.42
C ASN A 6 -0.16 -1.18 -20.13
N ALA A 7 0.61 -0.20 -19.68
CA ALA A 7 0.10 1.15 -19.45
C ALA A 7 -0.38 1.83 -20.75
N GLU A 8 0.34 1.66 -21.86
CA GLU A 8 -0.12 2.14 -23.16
C GLU A 8 -1.40 1.42 -23.64
N SER A 9 -1.51 0.12 -23.35
CA SER A 9 -2.75 -0.63 -23.62
C SER A 9 -3.92 -0.09 -22.81
N ALA A 10 -3.71 0.18 -21.51
CA ALA A 10 -4.75 0.77 -20.66
C ALA A 10 -5.24 2.13 -21.21
N LYS A 11 -4.31 3.02 -21.60
CA LYS A 11 -4.66 4.31 -22.23
C LYS A 11 -5.49 4.11 -23.49
N LYS A 12 -5.06 3.20 -24.38
CA LYS A 12 -5.79 2.90 -25.64
C LYS A 12 -7.17 2.32 -25.41
N SER A 13 -7.38 1.61 -24.30
CA SER A 13 -8.68 1.10 -23.88
C SER A 13 -9.59 2.13 -23.23
N GLY A 14 -9.16 3.40 -23.16
CA GLY A 14 -9.97 4.50 -22.61
C GLY A 14 -9.82 4.70 -21.10
N VAL A 15 -8.87 4.02 -20.43
CA VAL A 15 -8.58 4.26 -19.01
C VAL A 15 -7.91 5.63 -18.85
N LYS A 16 -8.46 6.45 -17.96
CA LYS A 16 -7.96 7.79 -17.62
C LYS A 16 -7.48 7.81 -16.18
N ILE A 17 -6.46 8.61 -15.87
CA ILE A 17 -6.00 8.83 -14.49
C ILE A 17 -6.54 10.16 -13.98
N VAL A 18 -7.10 10.11 -12.78
CA VAL A 18 -7.44 11.27 -11.96
C VAL A 18 -6.55 11.25 -10.72
N MET A 19 -5.93 12.39 -10.42
CA MET A 19 -5.16 12.60 -9.20
C MET A 19 -6.02 13.40 -8.23
N ASP A 20 -6.17 12.86 -7.03
CA ASP A 20 -6.95 13.45 -5.95
C ASP A 20 -6.03 13.71 -4.76
N GLU A 21 -5.75 14.99 -4.50
CA GLU A 21 -4.97 15.47 -3.36
C GLU A 21 -5.87 15.89 -2.18
N THR A 22 -7.17 15.61 -2.26
CA THR A 22 -8.20 16.05 -1.28
C THR A 22 -8.92 14.92 -0.58
N GLY A 23 -9.02 13.75 -1.22
CA GLY A 23 -9.82 12.61 -0.76
C GLY A 23 -11.26 12.66 -1.25
N GLU A 24 -11.56 13.41 -2.30
CA GLU A 24 -12.91 13.52 -2.89
C GLU A 24 -13.45 12.14 -3.33
N TYR A 25 -12.58 11.24 -3.82
CA TYR A 25 -12.95 9.90 -4.28
C TYR A 25 -12.78 8.83 -3.19
N ILE A 26 -12.85 9.18 -1.90
CA ILE A 26 -12.58 8.22 -0.81
C ILE A 26 -13.51 7.01 -0.81
N ASP A 27 -14.78 7.18 -1.14
CA ASP A 27 -15.74 6.07 -1.17
C ASP A 27 -15.47 5.10 -2.33
N ASP A 28 -15.06 5.63 -3.49
CA ASP A 28 -14.59 4.82 -4.62
C ASP A 28 -13.28 4.11 -4.29
N PHE A 29 -12.34 4.80 -3.65
CA PHE A 29 -11.10 4.20 -3.16
C PHE A 29 -11.39 3.01 -2.25
N LEU A 30 -12.22 3.18 -1.23
CA LEU A 30 -12.57 2.13 -0.29
C LEU A 30 -13.25 0.94 -0.97
N THR A 31 -14.14 1.20 -1.93
CA THR A 31 -14.79 0.15 -2.71
C THR A 31 -13.77 -0.74 -3.43
N VAL A 32 -12.81 -0.13 -4.15
CA VAL A 32 -11.77 -0.86 -4.88
C VAL A 32 -10.78 -1.54 -3.93
N TYR A 33 -10.39 -0.84 -2.86
CA TYR A 33 -9.45 -1.34 -1.86
C TYR A 33 -10.02 -2.56 -1.12
N TYR A 34 -11.24 -2.48 -0.59
CA TYR A 34 -11.85 -3.60 0.12
C TYR A 34 -12.12 -4.80 -0.78
N SER A 35 -12.51 -4.57 -2.04
CA SER A 35 -12.61 -5.65 -3.03
C SER A 35 -11.28 -6.39 -3.18
N THR A 36 -10.16 -5.65 -3.22
CA THR A 36 -8.82 -6.22 -3.30
C THR A 36 -8.43 -6.97 -2.03
N MET A 37 -8.71 -6.42 -0.85
CA MET A 37 -8.42 -7.07 0.43
C MET A 37 -9.20 -8.38 0.56
N LYS A 38 -10.49 -8.37 0.25
CA LYS A 38 -11.34 -9.56 0.27
C LYS A 38 -10.83 -10.67 -0.65
N ARG A 39 -10.50 -10.32 -1.89
CA ARG A 39 -9.95 -11.27 -2.87
C ARG A 39 -8.63 -11.89 -2.41
N ASN A 40 -7.77 -11.10 -1.76
CA ASN A 40 -6.47 -11.57 -1.28
C ASN A 40 -6.54 -12.30 0.07
N GLY A 41 -7.74 -12.46 0.66
CA GLY A 41 -7.89 -13.05 1.99
C GLY A 41 -7.11 -12.30 3.07
N ALA A 42 -7.08 -10.96 2.97
CA ALA A 42 -6.36 -10.12 3.92
C ALA A 42 -6.97 -10.21 5.32
N GLU A 43 -6.12 -10.13 6.34
CA GLU A 43 -6.54 -10.13 7.73
C GLU A 43 -7.27 -8.83 8.09
N ASP A 44 -8.12 -8.87 9.13
CA ASP A 44 -9.04 -7.80 9.51
C ASP A 44 -8.32 -6.46 9.75
N TYR A 45 -7.10 -6.46 10.23
CA TYR A 45 -6.35 -5.24 10.50
C TYR A 45 -5.96 -4.44 9.24
N TYR A 46 -6.14 -5.00 8.04
CA TYR A 46 -5.98 -4.27 6.79
C TYR A 46 -7.26 -3.54 6.35
N TYR A 47 -8.39 -3.77 7.02
CA TYR A 47 -9.64 -3.10 6.69
C TYR A 47 -9.78 -1.81 7.50
N PHE A 48 -8.94 -0.82 7.15
CA PHE A 48 -9.01 0.51 7.74
C PHE A 48 -10.37 1.14 7.44
N ASP A 49 -11.04 1.67 8.45
CA ASP A 49 -12.31 2.39 8.27
C ASP A 49 -12.10 3.76 7.60
N LYS A 50 -13.19 4.38 7.16
CA LYS A 50 -13.15 5.68 6.49
C LYS A 50 -12.51 6.77 7.35
N SER A 51 -12.72 6.73 8.66
CA SER A 51 -12.20 7.73 9.61
C SER A 51 -10.67 7.74 9.66
N PHE A 52 -10.02 6.60 9.42
CA PHE A 52 -8.56 6.53 9.30
C PHE A 52 -8.05 7.39 8.12
N PHE A 53 -8.73 7.33 6.99
CA PHE A 53 -8.35 8.12 5.80
C PHE A 53 -8.70 9.60 5.99
N GLU A 54 -9.83 9.92 6.62
CA GLU A 54 -10.21 11.29 6.96
C GLU A 54 -9.15 11.94 7.86
N GLN A 55 -8.57 11.20 8.82
CA GLN A 55 -7.43 11.69 9.62
C GLN A 55 -6.19 11.96 8.76
N ILE A 56 -5.90 11.13 7.74
CA ILE A 56 -4.82 11.41 6.79
C ILE A 56 -5.12 12.72 6.04
N HIS A 57 -6.34 12.91 5.56
CA HIS A 57 -6.73 14.12 4.84
C HIS A 57 -6.58 15.38 5.70
N GLU A 58 -6.88 15.31 6.99
CA GLU A 58 -6.77 16.43 7.90
C GLU A 58 -5.31 16.71 8.32
N THR A 59 -4.57 15.67 8.68
CA THR A 59 -3.26 15.81 9.33
C THR A 59 -2.10 15.83 8.34
N MET A 60 -2.28 15.32 7.12
CA MET A 60 -1.24 15.18 6.10
C MET A 60 -1.54 15.99 4.84
N LYS A 61 -2.18 17.16 4.97
CA LYS A 61 -2.48 18.04 3.82
C LYS A 61 -1.23 18.32 2.98
N GLY A 62 -1.33 18.08 1.66
CA GLY A 62 -0.23 18.22 0.72
C GLY A 62 0.85 17.14 0.82
N GLN A 63 0.66 16.12 1.65
CA GLN A 63 1.57 15.00 1.85
C GLN A 63 0.96 13.64 1.45
N PHE A 64 -0.17 13.65 0.78
CA PHE A 64 -0.77 12.46 0.20
C PHE A 64 -1.35 12.77 -1.19
N VAL A 65 -1.53 11.75 -1.98
CA VAL A 65 -2.28 11.78 -3.23
C VAL A 65 -2.88 10.41 -3.50
N TYR A 66 -4.11 10.39 -3.96
CA TYR A 66 -4.69 9.22 -4.60
C TYR A 66 -4.52 9.33 -6.12
N LEU A 67 -4.25 8.21 -6.76
CA LEU A 67 -4.32 8.10 -8.21
C LEU A 67 -5.41 7.09 -8.54
N HIS A 68 -6.42 7.53 -9.26
CA HIS A 68 -7.57 6.72 -9.65
C HIS A 68 -7.53 6.47 -11.16
N ALA A 69 -7.52 5.20 -11.55
CA ALA A 69 -7.79 4.81 -12.93
C ALA A 69 -9.31 4.73 -13.12
N ILE A 70 -9.83 5.54 -14.03
CA ILE A 70 -11.26 5.62 -14.31
C ILE A 70 -11.53 5.12 -15.73
N MET A 71 -12.52 4.26 -15.86
CA MET A 71 -13.06 3.77 -17.12
C MET A 71 -14.58 3.86 -17.10
N GLU A 72 -15.17 4.47 -18.13
CA GLU A 72 -16.64 4.64 -18.25
C GLU A 72 -17.29 5.26 -16.99
N GLY A 73 -16.59 6.21 -16.36
CA GLY A 73 -17.06 6.91 -15.16
C GLY A 73 -16.87 6.15 -13.84
N LYS A 74 -16.33 4.94 -13.86
CA LYS A 74 -16.09 4.10 -12.68
C LYS A 74 -14.61 4.06 -12.33
N VAL A 75 -14.27 4.18 -11.03
CA VAL A 75 -12.91 3.92 -10.52
C VAL A 75 -12.68 2.41 -10.53
N ILE A 76 -11.68 1.95 -11.30
CA ILE A 76 -11.38 0.53 -11.52
C ILE A 76 -10.06 0.09 -10.90
N SER A 77 -9.17 1.04 -10.64
CA SER A 77 -7.91 0.82 -9.92
C SER A 77 -7.53 2.09 -9.18
N THR A 78 -6.86 1.96 -8.05
CA THR A 78 -6.50 3.09 -7.21
C THR A 78 -5.21 2.83 -6.45
N ALA A 79 -4.48 3.90 -6.13
CA ALA A 79 -3.34 3.87 -5.22
C ALA A 79 -3.34 5.12 -4.33
N LEU A 80 -3.04 4.93 -3.05
CA LEU A 80 -2.74 5.99 -2.09
C LEU A 80 -1.23 6.07 -1.90
N VAL A 81 -0.67 7.23 -2.14
CA VAL A 81 0.75 7.53 -1.97
C VAL A 81 0.92 8.58 -0.89
N LEU A 82 1.80 8.31 0.06
CA LEU A 82 2.19 9.26 1.10
C LEU A 82 3.53 9.90 0.73
N MET A 83 3.67 11.20 1.01
CA MET A 83 4.83 12.00 0.59
C MET A 83 5.49 12.70 1.77
N GLY A 84 6.82 12.63 1.82
CA GLY A 84 7.65 13.48 2.66
C GLY A 84 8.45 14.45 1.81
N LYS A 85 9.48 15.09 2.38
CA LYS A 85 10.28 16.11 1.70
C LYS A 85 11.04 15.59 0.47
N GLU A 86 11.58 14.37 0.53
CA GLU A 86 12.41 13.79 -0.53
C GLU A 86 11.97 12.38 -0.95
N ARG A 87 11.10 11.77 -0.17
CA ARG A 87 10.69 10.37 -0.32
C ARG A 87 9.19 10.28 -0.36
N SER A 88 8.70 9.33 -1.13
CA SER A 88 7.30 8.93 -1.15
C SER A 88 7.19 7.44 -0.90
N PHE A 89 6.02 7.02 -0.48
CA PHE A 89 5.71 5.64 -0.14
C PHE A 89 4.36 5.24 -0.75
N GLY A 90 4.37 4.19 -1.57
CA GLY A 90 3.14 3.56 -2.03
C GLY A 90 2.50 2.83 -0.86
N PHE A 91 1.45 3.41 -0.31
CA PHE A 91 0.88 2.95 0.96
C PHE A 91 -0.15 1.85 0.75
N LEU A 92 -1.22 2.13 0.03
CA LEU A 92 -2.29 1.19 -0.24
C LEU A 92 -2.69 1.27 -1.72
N ALA A 93 -3.08 0.15 -2.30
CA ALA A 93 -3.55 0.09 -3.67
C ALA A 93 -4.57 -1.04 -3.86
N GLY A 94 -5.38 -0.91 -4.89
CA GLY A 94 -6.34 -1.93 -5.27
C GLY A 94 -6.70 -1.84 -6.73
N THR A 95 -7.23 -2.96 -7.27
CA THR A 95 -7.74 -3.04 -8.63
C THR A 95 -8.92 -4.01 -8.63
N LEU A 96 -10.01 -3.65 -9.27
CA LEU A 96 -11.14 -4.52 -9.48
C LEU A 96 -10.76 -5.65 -10.44
N GLU A 97 -11.06 -6.88 -10.06
CA GLU A 97 -10.62 -8.09 -10.78
C GLU A 97 -11.11 -8.14 -12.22
N GLU A 98 -12.34 -7.76 -12.43
CA GLU A 98 -13.00 -7.73 -13.74
C GLU A 98 -12.32 -6.78 -14.76
N TYR A 99 -11.44 -5.88 -14.27
CA TYR A 99 -10.71 -4.92 -15.12
C TYR A 99 -9.22 -5.25 -15.29
N TYR A 100 -8.73 -6.38 -14.77
CA TYR A 100 -7.32 -6.76 -14.92
C TYR A 100 -6.83 -6.87 -16.37
N CYS A 101 -7.72 -7.28 -17.28
CA CYS A 101 -7.39 -7.37 -18.71
C CYS A 101 -6.99 -6.04 -19.34
N TYR A 102 -7.38 -4.92 -18.75
CA TYR A 102 -7.02 -3.56 -19.20
C TYR A 102 -5.74 -3.03 -18.59
N HIS A 103 -5.14 -3.73 -17.63
CA HIS A 103 -3.90 -3.32 -16.94
C HIS A 103 -3.93 -1.92 -16.30
N PRO A 104 -5.01 -1.50 -15.63
CA PRO A 104 -5.11 -0.15 -15.09
C PRO A 104 -4.06 0.13 -14.01
N GLU A 105 -3.65 -0.88 -13.25
CA GLU A 105 -2.59 -0.80 -12.24
C GLU A 105 -1.24 -0.36 -12.81
N ALA A 106 -0.92 -0.81 -14.03
CA ALA A 106 0.32 -0.42 -14.70
C ALA A 106 0.29 1.08 -15.06
N LEU A 107 -0.85 1.58 -15.49
CA LEU A 107 -1.02 3.00 -15.79
C LEU A 107 -0.99 3.85 -14.53
N VAL A 108 -1.65 3.43 -13.44
CA VAL A 108 -1.61 4.09 -12.13
C VAL A 108 -0.15 4.23 -11.67
N GLU A 109 0.58 3.13 -11.64
CA GLU A 109 1.95 3.11 -11.09
C GLU A 109 2.92 3.96 -11.92
N LEU A 110 2.88 3.85 -13.26
CA LEU A 110 3.74 4.66 -14.12
C LEU A 110 3.40 6.15 -14.03
N THR A 111 2.12 6.50 -13.94
CA THR A 111 1.70 7.90 -13.75
C THR A 111 2.17 8.41 -12.38
N THR A 112 2.07 7.58 -11.34
CA THR A 112 2.60 7.89 -10.00
C THR A 112 4.09 8.21 -10.07
N ILE A 113 4.89 7.33 -10.66
CA ILE A 113 6.35 7.51 -10.77
C ILE A 113 6.69 8.80 -11.52
N GLN A 114 6.02 9.06 -12.65
CA GLN A 114 6.25 10.28 -13.44
C GLN A 114 5.89 11.53 -12.63
N TRP A 115 4.72 11.56 -12.02
CA TRP A 115 4.24 12.70 -11.25
C TRP A 115 5.12 13.01 -10.03
N LEU A 116 5.55 11.98 -9.29
CA LEU A 116 6.46 12.14 -8.16
C LEU A 116 7.81 12.70 -8.59
N LYS A 117 8.31 12.29 -9.76
CA LYS A 117 9.52 12.84 -10.36
C LYS A 117 9.36 14.31 -10.72
N GLU A 118 8.23 14.70 -11.31
CA GLU A 118 7.90 16.09 -11.66
C GLU A 118 7.76 16.98 -10.42
N LYS A 119 7.25 16.41 -9.31
CA LYS A 119 7.22 17.08 -7.98
C LYS A 119 8.61 17.18 -7.33
N GLY A 120 9.65 16.60 -7.92
CA GLY A 120 11.03 16.67 -7.41
C GLY A 120 11.37 15.67 -6.31
N LEU A 121 10.52 14.66 -6.06
CA LEU A 121 10.79 13.60 -5.09
C LEU A 121 11.89 12.68 -5.61
N LYS A 122 12.84 12.34 -4.75
CA LYS A 122 14.06 11.62 -5.14
C LYS A 122 13.89 10.10 -5.05
N LYS A 123 12.96 9.63 -4.21
CA LYS A 123 12.76 8.20 -3.95
C LYS A 123 11.27 7.88 -3.83
N TYR A 124 10.86 6.81 -4.51
CA TYR A 124 9.55 6.21 -4.35
C TYR A 124 9.72 4.78 -3.82
N ILE A 125 9.17 4.52 -2.63
CA ILE A 125 9.31 3.26 -1.91
C ILE A 125 8.04 2.44 -2.18
N LEU A 126 8.18 1.34 -2.89
CA LEU A 126 7.08 0.43 -3.21
C LEU A 126 6.78 -0.57 -2.08
N GLY A 127 7.70 -0.69 -1.11
CA GLY A 127 7.64 -1.72 -0.08
C GLY A 127 7.95 -3.12 -0.61
N GLY A 128 7.86 -4.11 0.25
CA GLY A 128 8.12 -5.52 -0.06
C GLY A 128 6.88 -6.30 -0.51
N GLY A 129 7.01 -7.62 -0.52
CA GLY A 129 5.91 -8.58 -0.60
C GLY A 129 5.26 -8.82 0.77
N HIS A 130 4.29 -9.74 0.81
CA HIS A 130 3.70 -10.22 2.06
C HIS A 130 4.54 -11.35 2.67
N LYS A 131 4.96 -12.31 1.85
CA LYS A 131 5.81 -13.44 2.26
C LYS A 131 6.96 -13.65 1.26
N GLY A 132 8.14 -13.11 1.59
CA GLY A 132 9.33 -13.28 0.74
C GLY A 132 9.16 -12.72 -0.68
N GLU A 133 9.60 -13.47 -1.69
CA GLU A 133 9.52 -13.11 -3.10
C GLU A 133 8.18 -13.53 -3.74
N ASP A 134 7.08 -13.17 -3.13
CA ASP A 134 5.72 -13.46 -3.61
C ASP A 134 5.33 -12.65 -4.85
N GLY A 135 4.09 -12.86 -5.34
CA GLY A 135 3.55 -12.17 -6.51
C GLY A 135 3.56 -10.64 -6.37
N ILE A 136 3.36 -10.13 -5.15
CA ILE A 136 3.39 -8.68 -4.86
C ILE A 136 4.82 -8.15 -5.02
N TYR A 137 5.81 -8.87 -4.48
CA TYR A 137 7.23 -8.52 -4.64
C TYR A 137 7.63 -8.54 -6.11
N LEU A 138 7.29 -9.61 -6.85
CA LEU A 138 7.63 -9.75 -8.27
C LEU A 138 6.98 -8.65 -9.13
N HIS A 139 5.76 -8.26 -8.82
CA HIS A 139 5.09 -7.12 -9.46
C HIS A 139 5.89 -5.83 -9.25
N LYS A 140 6.22 -5.49 -8.01
CA LYS A 140 7.01 -4.31 -7.66
C LYS A 140 8.41 -4.33 -8.25
N LYS A 141 9.06 -5.50 -8.28
CA LYS A 141 10.36 -5.73 -8.90
C LYS A 141 10.37 -5.40 -10.40
N GLY A 142 9.21 -5.52 -11.05
CA GLY A 142 9.05 -5.12 -12.45
C GLY A 142 9.32 -3.64 -12.69
N TYR A 143 9.00 -2.77 -11.73
CA TYR A 143 9.24 -1.32 -11.80
C TYR A 143 10.64 -0.92 -11.32
N ALA A 144 11.24 -1.68 -10.40
CA ALA A 144 12.51 -1.34 -9.76
C ALA A 144 13.46 -2.55 -9.70
N ARG A 145 13.99 -2.98 -10.84
CA ARG A 145 14.80 -4.20 -10.96
C ARG A 145 16.03 -4.26 -10.04
N SER A 146 16.66 -3.11 -9.81
CA SER A 146 17.82 -2.94 -8.92
C SER A 146 17.48 -2.16 -7.65
N GLY A 147 16.18 -2.06 -7.32
CA GLY A 147 15.66 -1.24 -6.24
C GLY A 147 15.56 -1.95 -4.88
N ASP A 148 16.08 -3.16 -4.75
CA ASP A 148 16.06 -3.87 -3.48
C ASP A 148 17.01 -3.21 -2.48
N HIS A 149 16.45 -2.90 -1.33
CA HIS A 149 17.21 -2.39 -0.19
C HIS A 149 16.83 -3.17 1.06
N PRO A 150 17.80 -3.50 1.94
CA PRO A 150 17.49 -4.16 3.18
C PRO A 150 16.60 -3.27 4.06
N PHE A 151 15.60 -3.90 4.67
CA PHE A 151 14.72 -3.28 5.63
C PHE A 151 15.19 -3.62 7.05
N TYR A 152 15.42 -2.60 7.86
CA TYR A 152 15.91 -2.75 9.22
C TYR A 152 14.85 -2.32 10.23
N VAL A 153 14.66 -3.13 11.26
CA VAL A 153 13.76 -2.83 12.38
C VAL A 153 14.58 -2.64 13.65
N GLY A 154 14.46 -1.47 14.26
CA GLY A 154 15.01 -1.21 15.60
C GLY A 154 14.06 -1.75 16.67
N LYS A 155 14.58 -2.54 17.62
CA LYS A 155 13.82 -3.07 18.75
C LYS A 155 14.44 -2.60 20.05
N LYS A 156 13.62 -2.09 20.98
CA LYS A 156 14.09 -1.67 22.30
C LYS A 156 13.04 -1.99 23.37
N ILE A 157 13.44 -2.65 24.42
CA ILE A 157 12.64 -2.83 25.63
C ILE A 157 13.03 -1.68 26.58
N HIS A 158 12.09 -0.77 26.86
CA HIS A 158 12.33 0.38 27.71
C HIS A 158 12.28 0.02 29.19
N ASP A 159 11.37 -0.88 29.57
CA ASP A 159 11.24 -1.41 30.94
C ASP A 159 11.13 -2.94 30.88
N PRO A 160 12.22 -3.67 31.21
CA PRO A 160 12.23 -5.14 31.19
C PRO A 160 11.22 -5.78 32.15
N ILE A 161 10.97 -5.13 33.30
CA ILE A 161 10.05 -5.67 34.30
C ILE A 161 8.60 -5.62 33.78
N ILE A 162 8.20 -4.47 33.25
CA ILE A 162 6.86 -4.30 32.67
C ILE A 162 6.72 -5.19 31.41
N TYR A 163 7.74 -5.25 30.58
CA TYR A 163 7.74 -6.08 29.38
C TYR A 163 7.48 -7.56 29.74
N GLU A 164 8.21 -8.09 30.71
CA GLU A 164 8.04 -9.48 31.14
C GLU A 164 6.65 -9.73 31.74
N LYS A 165 6.13 -8.80 32.55
CA LYS A 165 4.74 -8.88 33.07
C LYS A 165 3.73 -8.99 31.94
N LEU A 166 3.85 -8.17 30.87
CA LEU A 166 2.96 -8.23 29.71
C LEU A 166 3.08 -9.55 28.97
N VAL A 167 4.29 -10.09 28.81
CA VAL A 167 4.52 -11.41 28.22
C VAL A 167 3.89 -12.51 29.04
N GLN A 168 4.04 -12.49 30.38
CA GLN A 168 3.39 -13.47 31.26
C GLN A 168 1.86 -13.36 31.20
N MET A 169 1.31 -12.17 31.21
CA MET A 169 -0.14 -11.97 31.00
C MET A 169 -0.59 -12.58 29.68
N ARG A 170 0.11 -12.33 28.57
CA ARG A 170 -0.24 -12.91 27.26
C ARG A 170 -0.25 -14.43 27.29
N LYS A 171 0.71 -15.06 27.98
CA LYS A 171 0.78 -16.52 28.15
C LYS A 171 -0.46 -17.12 28.82
N THR A 172 -1.18 -16.35 29.64
CA THR A 172 -2.40 -16.84 30.32
C THR A 172 -3.63 -16.91 29.41
N PHE A 173 -3.59 -16.28 28.24
CA PHE A 173 -4.71 -16.27 27.29
C PHE A 173 -4.70 -17.45 26.29
N GLY A 174 -3.78 -18.40 26.42
CA GLY A 174 -3.64 -19.52 25.48
C GLY A 174 -2.91 -19.12 24.18
N ASP A 175 -2.65 -20.11 23.34
CA ASP A 175 -2.04 -19.94 22.00
C ASP A 175 -0.77 -19.09 21.91
N PHE A 176 0.00 -19.01 23.01
CA PHE A 176 1.25 -18.27 23.03
C PHE A 176 2.40 -19.13 22.48
N ASP A 177 2.97 -18.71 21.35
CA ASP A 177 4.19 -19.30 20.83
C ASP A 177 5.42 -18.79 21.59
N LYS A 178 6.05 -19.67 22.37
CA LYS A 178 7.26 -19.37 23.16
C LYS A 178 8.47 -19.05 22.27
N GLU A 179 8.52 -19.66 21.10
CA GLU A 179 9.63 -19.54 20.14
C GLU A 179 9.42 -18.40 19.14
N THR A 180 8.35 -17.63 19.30
CA THR A 180 8.04 -16.53 18.41
C THR A 180 9.19 -15.54 18.24
N SER A 181 9.53 -15.22 17.01
CA SER A 181 10.46 -14.14 16.66
C SER A 181 9.78 -12.76 16.61
N PHE A 182 8.46 -12.72 16.74
CA PHE A 182 7.68 -11.48 16.70
C PHE A 182 8.03 -10.56 17.87
N PHE A 183 8.03 -9.26 17.61
CA PHE A 183 8.29 -8.27 18.64
C PHE A 183 7.24 -7.15 18.57
N PRO A 184 6.67 -6.76 19.70
CA PRO A 184 6.88 -7.31 21.07
C PRO A 184 6.13 -8.63 21.30
N LYS A 185 6.74 -9.58 22.01
CA LYS A 185 6.20 -10.93 22.23
C LYS A 185 4.79 -10.96 22.86
N TYR A 186 4.41 -9.94 23.60
CA TYR A 186 3.06 -9.86 24.19
C TYR A 186 1.94 -9.49 23.20
N ARG A 187 2.26 -9.33 21.92
CA ARG A 187 1.29 -9.07 20.83
C ARG A 187 1.13 -10.25 19.86
N THR A 188 1.70 -11.38 20.18
CA THR A 188 1.55 -12.62 19.38
C THR A 188 0.28 -13.37 19.73
#